data_94d7c0c7a50103efbef1296ccf961431
#
_entry.id   94d7c0c7a50103efbef1296ccf961431
#
_cell.length_a   1.000
_cell.length_b   1.000
_cell.length_c   1.000
_cell.angle_alpha   90.00
_cell.angle_beta   90.00
_cell.angle_gamma   90.00
#
_symmetry.space_group_name_H-M   'P 1'
#
loop_
_entity.id
_entity.type
_entity.pdbx_description
1 polymer ?
#
loop_
_entity_poly.entity_id
_entity_poly.type
_entity_poly.pdbx_seq_one_letter_code
_entity_poly.pdbx_strand_id
1 'polypeptide(L)'
;VLTILAVIGIWEKDQPKYYGIGGANAEKVKVSEYIAIIKGNKPMQRLMVAGAGCKLALAIATNVSVLCMLYGCMMGDYDGLYLPMMVLGYACSAPFFLLTIRTSQKEGQKASLEKYVRLALIMYIGVLVLLLFWRQGDPRFNLSLMGENGLSINLYTILFIVFFGIGYGAYYSTADMPIPMVADCSDYETYRSGKYIPGIMGTLFSLVDKLVSSLATTVVAIAVSFIGLSDLPAAETPYALGMNWVVIVLFCIIPMLAWIATLIAMKGYTLTGPKMKEIQAVNAARKAAIADGKTMEQAMKMYQTIDRVPAEFKS
;
A
#
# COMPACT_ATOMS: atom_id res chain seq x y z
N VAL A 1 8.51 -24.06 -9.76
CA VAL A 1 9.32 -24.42 -8.57
C VAL A 1 8.77 -23.75 -7.33
N LEU A 2 8.67 -22.42 -7.27
CA LEU A 2 8.19 -21.68 -6.08
C LEU A 2 6.78 -22.09 -5.63
N THR A 3 5.88 -22.35 -6.56
CA THR A 3 4.52 -22.82 -6.26
C THR A 3 4.52 -24.20 -5.59
N ILE A 4 5.39 -25.10 -6.04
CA ILE A 4 5.53 -26.43 -5.43
C ILE A 4 6.07 -26.32 -4.02
N LEU A 5 7.09 -25.47 -3.81
CA LEU A 5 7.65 -25.22 -2.46
C LEU A 5 6.60 -24.60 -1.53
N ALA A 6 5.75 -23.69 -2.05
CA ALA A 6 4.66 -23.11 -1.28
C ALA A 6 3.63 -24.18 -0.87
N VAL A 7 3.24 -25.07 -1.77
CA VAL A 7 2.32 -26.19 -1.45
C VAL A 7 2.93 -27.11 -0.40
N ILE A 8 4.20 -27.48 -0.52
CA ILE A 8 4.90 -28.31 0.47
C ILE A 8 4.91 -27.59 1.83
N GLY A 9 5.19 -26.28 1.85
CA GLY A 9 5.26 -25.49 3.09
C GLY A 9 3.93 -25.35 3.85
N ILE A 10 2.81 -25.41 3.15
CA ILE A 10 1.48 -25.32 3.79
C ILE A 10 0.84 -26.68 4.06
N TRP A 11 1.37 -27.78 3.48
CA TRP A 11 0.78 -29.12 3.56
C TRP A 11 0.48 -29.58 4.99
N GLU A 12 1.40 -29.35 5.90
CA GLU A 12 1.25 -29.73 7.31
C GLU A 12 0.09 -28.98 7.99
N LYS A 13 -0.21 -27.77 7.52
CA LYS A 13 -1.25 -26.88 8.04
C LYS A 13 -2.61 -27.03 7.32
N ASP A 14 -2.67 -27.79 6.23
CA ASP A 14 -3.90 -28.06 5.48
C ASP A 14 -4.72 -29.19 6.17
N GLN A 15 -5.19 -28.91 7.36
CA GLN A 15 -5.98 -29.83 8.18
C GLN A 15 -7.20 -29.11 8.76
N PRO A 16 -8.35 -29.80 8.92
CA PRO A 16 -9.60 -29.19 9.40
C PRO A 16 -9.48 -28.41 10.72
N LYS A 17 -8.56 -28.83 11.60
CA LYS A 17 -8.30 -28.15 12.88
C LYS A 17 -7.80 -26.72 12.74
N TYR A 18 -7.17 -26.39 11.60
CA TYR A 18 -6.67 -25.04 11.32
C TYR A 18 -7.66 -24.20 10.48
N TYR A 19 -8.74 -24.82 9.98
CA TYR A 19 -9.73 -24.08 9.21
C TYR A 19 -10.50 -23.09 10.11
N GLY A 20 -10.93 -21.99 9.53
CA GLY A 20 -11.76 -21.00 10.20
C GLY A 20 -13.15 -21.52 10.56
N ILE A 21 -13.99 -20.64 11.12
CA ILE A 21 -15.38 -20.92 11.41
C ILE A 21 -16.11 -21.26 10.08
N GLY A 22 -16.73 -22.43 9.97
CA GLY A 22 -17.37 -22.90 8.74
C GLY A 22 -16.63 -24.04 8.04
N GLY A 23 -15.37 -24.34 8.41
CA GLY A 23 -14.59 -25.46 7.89
C GLY A 23 -14.40 -25.41 6.36
N ALA A 24 -14.32 -26.59 5.71
CA ALA A 24 -14.18 -26.70 4.25
C ALA A 24 -15.45 -26.30 3.46
N ASN A 25 -16.59 -26.15 4.11
CA ASN A 25 -17.88 -25.75 3.50
C ASN A 25 -18.03 -24.22 3.56
N ALA A 26 -17.19 -23.48 2.82
CA ALA A 26 -17.39 -22.05 2.63
C ALA A 26 -18.74 -21.81 1.91
N GLU A 27 -19.60 -20.97 2.49
CA GLU A 27 -20.85 -20.57 1.84
C GLU A 27 -20.55 -19.97 0.46
N LYS A 28 -21.23 -20.47 -0.58
CA LYS A 28 -21.17 -19.88 -1.92
C LYS A 28 -21.90 -18.53 -1.89
N VAL A 29 -21.14 -17.45 -1.82
CA VAL A 29 -21.69 -16.09 -1.83
C VAL A 29 -21.96 -15.65 -3.26
N LYS A 30 -23.17 -15.14 -3.52
CA LYS A 30 -23.53 -14.57 -4.83
C LYS A 30 -22.81 -13.24 -5.05
N VAL A 31 -22.48 -12.91 -6.29
CA VAL A 31 -21.81 -11.63 -6.64
C VAL A 31 -22.57 -10.40 -6.11
N SER A 32 -23.91 -10.44 -6.10
CA SER A 32 -24.74 -9.37 -5.54
C SER A 32 -24.51 -9.13 -4.04
N GLU A 33 -24.07 -10.15 -3.30
CA GLU A 33 -23.80 -10.05 -1.86
C GLU A 33 -22.47 -9.35 -1.57
N TYR A 34 -21.55 -9.31 -2.55
CA TYR A 34 -20.26 -8.58 -2.39
C TYR A 34 -20.48 -7.10 -2.07
N ILE A 35 -21.45 -6.47 -2.75
CA ILE A 35 -21.79 -5.06 -2.51
C ILE A 35 -22.36 -4.87 -1.10
N ALA A 36 -23.21 -5.80 -0.64
CA ALA A 36 -23.78 -5.75 0.71
C ALA A 36 -22.72 -5.94 1.80
N ILE A 37 -21.75 -6.84 1.57
CA ILE A 37 -20.60 -7.06 2.46
C ILE A 37 -19.77 -5.79 2.56
N ILE A 38 -19.37 -5.19 1.42
CA ILE A 38 -18.61 -3.94 1.40
C ILE A 38 -19.37 -2.84 2.14
N LYS A 39 -20.65 -2.62 1.85
CA LYS A 39 -21.47 -1.59 2.50
C LYS A 39 -21.60 -1.79 4.01
N GLY A 40 -21.63 -3.03 4.48
CA GLY A 40 -21.72 -3.36 5.89
C GLY A 40 -20.40 -3.27 6.66
N ASN A 41 -19.28 -3.49 5.99
CA ASN A 41 -17.94 -3.54 6.60
C ASN A 41 -17.21 -2.22 6.42
N LYS A 42 -17.48 -1.25 7.30
CA LYS A 42 -16.83 0.08 7.24
C LYS A 42 -15.30 0.03 7.34
N PRO A 43 -14.67 -0.79 8.22
CA PRO A 43 -13.22 -0.95 8.23
C PRO A 43 -12.66 -1.38 6.88
N MET A 44 -13.32 -2.33 6.19
CA MET A 44 -12.91 -2.78 4.86
C MET A 44 -12.96 -1.64 3.82
N GLN A 45 -14.03 -0.83 3.83
CA GLN A 45 -14.11 0.34 2.95
C GLN A 45 -12.92 1.30 3.17
N ARG A 46 -12.58 1.58 4.44
CA ARG A 46 -11.45 2.44 4.79
C ARG A 46 -10.13 1.83 4.35
N LEU A 47 -9.97 0.54 4.53
CA LEU A 47 -8.78 -0.19 4.11
C LEU A 47 -8.62 -0.22 2.59
N MET A 48 -9.72 -0.39 1.84
CA MET A 48 -9.70 -0.32 0.37
C MET A 48 -9.24 1.04 -0.13
N VAL A 49 -9.72 2.14 0.47
CA VAL A 49 -9.27 3.50 0.13
C VAL A 49 -7.79 3.69 0.48
N ALA A 50 -7.35 3.22 1.64
CA ALA A 50 -5.95 3.34 2.05
C ALA A 50 -5.02 2.51 1.16
N GLY A 51 -5.39 1.27 0.83
CA GLY A 51 -4.63 0.42 -0.08
C GLY A 51 -4.57 1.00 -1.49
N ALA A 52 -5.71 1.51 -1.99
CA ALA A 52 -5.77 2.22 -3.27
C ALA A 52 -4.82 3.42 -3.30
N GLY A 53 -4.79 4.22 -2.23
CA GLY A 53 -3.90 5.38 -2.13
C GLY A 53 -2.42 4.98 -2.13
N CYS A 54 -2.04 4.01 -1.30
CA CYS A 54 -0.66 3.50 -1.27
C CYS A 54 -0.23 2.93 -2.62
N LYS A 55 -1.11 2.16 -3.27
CA LYS A 55 -0.81 1.52 -4.56
C LYS A 55 -0.75 2.53 -5.71
N LEU A 56 -1.66 3.50 -5.73
CA LEU A 56 -1.66 4.57 -6.74
C LEU A 56 -0.37 5.39 -6.68
N ALA A 57 0.02 5.79 -5.46
CA ALA A 57 1.25 6.54 -5.25
C ALA A 57 2.47 5.75 -5.77
N LEU A 58 2.58 4.46 -5.41
CA LEU A 58 3.65 3.60 -5.89
C LEU A 58 3.62 3.46 -7.41
N ALA A 59 2.48 3.10 -7.99
CA ALA A 59 2.35 2.80 -9.41
C ALA A 59 2.65 4.00 -10.31
N ILE A 60 2.35 5.23 -9.87
CA ILE A 60 2.66 6.45 -10.63
C ILE A 60 4.11 6.88 -10.41
N ALA A 61 4.59 6.91 -9.16
CA ALA A 61 5.95 7.36 -8.87
C ALA A 61 7.04 6.44 -9.45
N THR A 62 6.73 5.16 -9.66
CA THR A 62 7.65 4.19 -10.30
C THR A 62 7.33 3.92 -11.76
N ASN A 63 6.39 4.67 -12.37
CA ASN A 63 6.07 4.51 -13.78
C ASN A 63 7.27 4.89 -14.66
N VAL A 64 7.61 3.99 -15.60
CA VAL A 64 8.79 4.16 -16.46
C VAL A 64 8.76 5.48 -17.22
N SER A 65 7.62 5.86 -17.79
CA SER A 65 7.51 7.13 -18.56
C SER A 65 7.68 8.35 -17.66
N VAL A 66 7.24 8.31 -16.41
CA VAL A 66 7.47 9.39 -15.42
C VAL A 66 8.96 9.51 -15.09
N LEU A 67 9.65 8.37 -14.93
CA LEU A 67 11.08 8.34 -14.66
C LEU A 67 11.91 8.74 -15.89
N CYS A 68 11.46 8.36 -17.11
CA CYS A 68 12.06 8.86 -18.35
C CYS A 68 11.95 10.38 -18.47
N MET A 69 10.77 10.96 -18.19
CA MET A 69 10.60 12.41 -18.19
C MET A 69 11.51 13.08 -17.13
N LEU A 70 11.56 12.53 -15.93
CA LEU A 70 12.36 13.10 -14.84
C LEU A 70 13.86 13.01 -15.15
N TYR A 71 14.39 11.82 -15.35
CA TYR A 71 15.85 11.61 -15.45
C TYR A 71 16.39 11.85 -16.86
N GLY A 72 15.63 11.49 -17.90
CA GLY A 72 16.03 11.68 -19.30
C GLY A 72 15.71 13.08 -19.81
N CYS A 73 14.42 13.39 -19.95
CA CYS A 73 14.00 14.60 -20.64
C CYS A 73 14.30 15.89 -19.86
N MET A 74 14.12 15.90 -18.53
CA MET A 74 14.38 17.09 -17.70
C MET A 74 15.85 17.19 -17.30
N MET A 75 16.40 16.11 -16.74
CA MET A 75 17.79 16.14 -16.21
C MET A 75 18.84 15.89 -17.30
N GLY A 76 18.44 15.28 -18.42
CA GLY A 76 19.33 15.04 -19.58
C GLY A 76 20.27 13.85 -19.43
N ASP A 77 20.11 13.02 -18.41
CA ASP A 77 20.99 11.87 -18.15
C ASP A 77 20.19 10.69 -17.57
N TYR A 78 19.44 9.99 -18.43
CA TYR A 78 18.66 8.85 -17.98
C TYR A 78 19.53 7.69 -17.47
N ASP A 79 20.55 7.34 -18.23
CA ASP A 79 21.40 6.16 -17.94
C ASP A 79 22.25 6.38 -16.67
N GLY A 80 22.76 7.59 -16.48
CA GLY A 80 23.56 7.94 -15.30
C GLY A 80 22.73 8.15 -14.03
N LEU A 81 21.43 8.43 -14.15
CA LEU A 81 20.57 8.75 -12.99
C LEU A 81 19.60 7.63 -12.63
N TYR A 82 18.94 6.98 -13.63
CA TYR A 82 17.86 6.04 -13.37
C TYR A 82 18.29 4.86 -12.48
N LEU A 83 19.29 4.12 -12.92
CA LEU A 83 19.74 2.93 -12.19
C LEU A 83 20.31 3.28 -10.80
N PRO A 84 21.22 4.26 -10.65
CA PRO A 84 21.70 4.66 -9.32
C PRO A 84 20.59 5.12 -8.37
N MET A 85 19.61 5.89 -8.84
CA MET A 85 18.50 6.35 -8.02
C MET A 85 17.55 5.21 -7.62
N MET A 86 17.32 4.24 -8.50
CA MET A 86 16.54 3.04 -8.17
C MET A 86 17.25 2.17 -7.14
N VAL A 87 18.56 1.93 -7.32
CA VAL A 87 19.37 1.19 -6.34
C VAL A 87 19.37 1.89 -4.98
N LEU A 88 19.54 3.21 -4.97
CA LEU A 88 19.44 4.02 -3.75
C LEU A 88 18.08 3.86 -3.08
N GLY A 89 17.00 3.97 -3.84
CA GLY A 89 15.64 3.82 -3.33
C GLY A 89 15.43 2.45 -2.66
N TYR A 90 15.83 1.37 -3.32
CA TYR A 90 15.73 0.02 -2.75
C TYR A 90 16.66 -0.17 -1.55
N ALA A 91 17.88 0.35 -1.58
CA ALA A 91 18.79 0.30 -0.45
C ALA A 91 18.22 1.04 0.77
N CYS A 92 17.61 2.20 0.56
CA CYS A 92 16.92 2.94 1.61
C CYS A 92 15.67 2.21 2.10
N SER A 93 14.96 1.48 1.25
CA SER A 93 13.75 0.76 1.66
C SER A 93 14.01 -0.40 2.62
N ALA A 94 15.16 -1.06 2.54
CA ALA A 94 15.51 -2.20 3.37
C ALA A 94 15.44 -1.91 4.89
N PRO A 95 16.08 -0.86 5.43
CA PRO A 95 15.93 -0.49 6.83
C PRO A 95 14.50 -0.08 7.18
N PHE A 96 13.76 0.55 6.26
CA PHE A 96 12.37 0.91 6.51
C PHE A 96 11.44 -0.30 6.61
N PHE A 97 11.67 -1.39 5.87
CA PHE A 97 10.94 -2.65 6.07
C PHE A 97 11.11 -3.18 7.50
N LEU A 98 12.33 -3.18 8.02
CA LEU A 98 12.58 -3.61 9.40
C LEU A 98 11.90 -2.68 10.42
N LEU A 99 11.96 -1.37 10.20
CA LEU A 99 11.34 -0.37 11.06
C LEU A 99 9.81 -0.47 11.05
N THR A 100 9.19 -0.67 9.88
CA THR A 100 7.74 -0.83 9.75
C THR A 100 7.25 -2.11 10.43
N ILE A 101 7.97 -3.23 10.28
CA ILE A 101 7.65 -4.48 10.98
C ILE A 101 7.73 -4.29 12.50
N ARG A 102 8.82 -3.72 13.01
CA ARG A 102 8.98 -3.46 14.44
C ARG A 102 7.92 -2.53 15.00
N THR A 103 7.58 -1.47 14.26
CA THR A 103 6.52 -0.54 14.66
C THR A 103 5.16 -1.24 14.64
N SER A 104 4.87 -2.05 13.62
CA SER A 104 3.62 -2.83 13.54
C SER A 104 3.46 -3.80 14.70
N GLN A 105 4.56 -4.45 15.14
CA GLN A 105 4.52 -5.35 16.28
C GLN A 105 4.30 -4.63 17.62
N LYS A 106 4.84 -3.41 17.78
CA LYS A 106 4.74 -2.64 19.03
C LYS A 106 3.46 -1.79 19.13
N GLU A 107 3.13 -1.09 18.06
CA GLU A 107 2.10 -0.05 18.03
C GLU A 107 0.87 -0.45 17.20
N GLY A 108 0.97 -1.57 16.46
CA GLY A 108 -0.06 -2.06 15.55
C GLY A 108 0.12 -1.58 14.11
N GLN A 109 -0.49 -2.33 13.18
CA GLN A 109 -0.34 -2.11 11.73
C GLN A 109 -0.83 -0.72 11.30
N LYS A 110 -1.96 -0.25 11.83
CA LYS A 110 -2.51 1.09 11.55
C LYS A 110 -1.51 2.19 11.91
N ALA A 111 -0.95 2.15 13.12
CA ALA A 111 -0.03 3.17 13.61
C ALA A 111 1.26 3.20 12.76
N SER A 112 1.77 2.02 12.40
CA SER A 112 2.92 1.89 11.51
C SER A 112 2.65 2.50 10.14
N LEU A 113 1.53 2.13 9.49
CA LEU A 113 1.13 2.68 8.20
C LEU A 113 1.03 4.21 8.24
N GLU A 114 0.30 4.76 9.21
CA GLU A 114 0.13 6.21 9.35
C GLU A 114 1.47 6.94 9.57
N LYS A 115 2.35 6.39 10.40
CA LYS A 115 3.65 6.98 10.73
C LYS A 115 4.54 7.11 9.50
N TYR A 116 4.71 6.03 8.75
CA TYR A 116 5.63 6.02 7.60
C TYR A 116 5.03 6.67 6.35
N VAL A 117 3.71 6.66 6.17
CA VAL A 117 3.05 7.46 5.13
C VAL A 117 3.18 8.96 5.42
N ARG A 118 3.08 9.40 6.69
CA ARG A 118 3.37 10.80 7.06
C ARG A 118 4.82 11.17 6.79
N LEU A 119 5.76 10.29 7.11
CA LEU A 119 7.17 10.51 6.83
C LEU A 119 7.41 10.65 5.32
N ALA A 120 6.85 9.75 4.51
CA ALA A 120 6.93 9.84 3.05
C ALA A 120 6.38 11.19 2.53
N LEU A 121 5.22 11.62 3.04
CA LEU A 121 4.59 12.89 2.67
C LEU A 121 5.50 14.09 2.99
N ILE A 122 6.10 14.12 4.19
CA ILE A 122 7.01 15.20 4.59
C ILE A 122 8.26 15.23 3.69
N MET A 123 8.85 14.08 3.40
CA MET A 123 10.03 13.99 2.55
C MET A 123 9.71 14.40 1.11
N TYR A 124 8.56 14.00 0.58
CA TYR A 124 8.14 14.38 -0.77
C TYR A 124 7.75 15.86 -0.91
N ILE A 125 7.42 16.56 0.18
CA ILE A 125 7.37 18.03 0.16
C ILE A 125 8.76 18.59 -0.15
N GLY A 126 9.83 18.02 0.42
CA GLY A 126 11.20 18.40 0.09
C GLY A 126 11.54 18.13 -1.38
N VAL A 127 11.18 16.96 -1.91
CA VAL A 127 11.36 16.64 -3.35
C VAL A 127 10.58 17.61 -4.22
N LEU A 128 9.33 17.93 -3.89
CA LEU A 128 8.50 18.89 -4.60
C LEU A 128 9.16 20.27 -4.65
N VAL A 129 9.65 20.77 -3.50
CA VAL A 129 10.34 22.06 -3.43
C VAL A 129 11.58 22.08 -4.33
N LEU A 130 12.36 21.01 -4.33
CA LEU A 130 13.52 20.92 -5.21
C LEU A 130 13.11 20.95 -6.68
N LEU A 131 12.11 20.17 -7.10
CA LEU A 131 11.65 20.16 -8.48
C LEU A 131 11.03 21.48 -8.93
N LEU A 132 10.46 22.28 -8.02
CA LEU A 132 9.98 23.64 -8.31
C LEU A 132 11.14 24.62 -8.59
N PHE A 133 12.33 24.38 -8.03
CA PHE A 133 13.53 25.18 -8.31
C PHE A 133 14.25 24.74 -9.59
N TRP A 134 13.93 23.58 -10.14
CA TRP A 134 14.54 23.10 -11.38
C TRP A 134 14.37 24.10 -12.53
N ARG A 135 15.44 24.30 -13.28
CA ARG A 135 15.45 25.17 -14.48
C ARG A 135 16.24 24.50 -15.58
N GLN A 136 15.64 24.45 -16.77
CA GLN A 136 16.28 23.87 -17.94
C GLN A 136 17.63 24.55 -18.22
N GLY A 137 18.68 23.73 -18.34
CA GLY A 137 20.04 24.21 -18.66
C GLY A 137 20.82 24.87 -17.52
N ASP A 138 20.27 24.94 -16.28
CA ASP A 138 21.01 25.44 -15.12
C ASP A 138 21.62 24.27 -14.33
N PRO A 139 22.95 24.08 -14.39
CA PRO A 139 23.62 22.94 -13.74
C PRO A 139 23.51 22.97 -12.20
N ARG A 140 23.20 24.13 -11.60
CA ARG A 140 23.04 24.24 -10.13
C ARG A 140 21.78 23.59 -9.62
N PHE A 141 20.72 23.53 -10.45
CA PHE A 141 19.42 22.98 -10.14
C PHE A 141 19.11 21.71 -10.96
N ASN A 142 20.15 21.01 -11.40
CA ASN A 142 20.06 19.76 -12.11
C ASN A 142 20.68 18.62 -11.30
N LEU A 143 20.12 17.41 -11.41
CA LEU A 143 20.72 16.22 -10.80
C LEU A 143 21.99 15.84 -11.59
N SER A 144 23.08 15.60 -10.88
CA SER A 144 24.33 15.14 -11.44
C SER A 144 25.01 14.18 -10.47
N LEU A 145 25.39 13.00 -10.97
CA LEU A 145 26.17 12.01 -10.23
C LEU A 145 27.55 11.84 -10.83
N MET A 146 27.65 11.90 -12.16
CA MET A 146 28.89 11.76 -12.92
C MET A 146 29.13 12.98 -13.79
N GLY A 147 30.34 13.50 -13.81
CA GLY A 147 30.79 14.52 -14.72
C GLY A 147 31.92 13.99 -15.61
N GLU A 148 32.45 14.82 -16.52
CA GLU A 148 33.53 14.43 -17.45
C GLU A 148 34.79 13.90 -16.73
N ASN A 149 35.07 14.36 -15.50
CA ASN A 149 36.23 13.97 -14.69
C ASN A 149 35.91 13.00 -13.54
N GLY A 150 34.74 12.30 -13.57
CA GLY A 150 34.32 11.37 -12.51
C GLY A 150 33.15 11.91 -11.68
N LEU A 151 33.11 11.57 -10.40
CA LEU A 151 31.99 11.89 -9.51
C LEU A 151 31.81 13.42 -9.39
N SER A 152 30.65 13.93 -9.79
CA SER A 152 30.28 15.35 -9.74
C SER A 152 28.92 15.55 -9.09
N ILE A 153 28.91 15.59 -7.76
CA ILE A 153 27.67 15.70 -6.99
C ILE A 153 27.53 17.15 -6.49
N ASN A 154 26.46 17.82 -6.92
CA ASN A 154 26.12 19.16 -6.44
C ASN A 154 25.21 19.11 -5.20
N LEU A 155 25.00 20.24 -4.52
CA LEU A 155 24.15 20.35 -3.34
C LEU A 155 22.69 19.96 -3.65
N TYR A 156 22.18 20.29 -4.83
CA TYR A 156 20.83 19.93 -5.28
C TYR A 156 20.65 18.41 -5.32
N THR A 157 21.63 17.69 -5.86
CA THR A 157 21.63 16.22 -5.90
C THR A 157 21.70 15.62 -4.50
N ILE A 158 22.53 16.16 -3.61
CA ILE A 158 22.60 15.67 -2.22
C ILE A 158 21.25 15.82 -1.53
N LEU A 159 20.63 16.99 -1.64
CA LEU A 159 19.31 17.23 -1.03
C LEU A 159 18.24 16.32 -1.65
N PHE A 160 18.27 16.13 -2.98
CA PHE A 160 17.34 15.21 -3.65
C PHE A 160 17.52 13.77 -3.16
N ILE A 161 18.76 13.28 -3.07
CA ILE A 161 19.08 11.95 -2.55
C ILE A 161 18.53 11.75 -1.13
N VAL A 162 18.70 12.72 -0.25
CA VAL A 162 18.22 12.64 1.13
C VAL A 162 16.70 12.60 1.17
N PHE A 163 16.01 13.55 0.54
CA PHE A 163 14.55 13.61 0.56
C PHE A 163 13.91 12.43 -0.19
N PHE A 164 14.42 12.13 -1.37
CA PHE A 164 13.93 11.01 -2.19
C PHE A 164 14.21 9.67 -1.52
N GLY A 165 15.45 9.43 -1.06
CA GLY A 165 15.85 8.15 -0.47
C GLY A 165 15.02 7.80 0.78
N ILE A 166 14.91 8.76 1.72
CA ILE A 166 14.08 8.57 2.93
C ILE A 166 12.60 8.43 2.56
N GLY A 167 12.11 9.30 1.67
CA GLY A 167 10.73 9.27 1.21
C GLY A 167 10.39 7.97 0.50
N TYR A 168 11.24 7.54 -0.45
CA TYR A 168 11.10 6.28 -1.17
C TYR A 168 11.10 5.08 -0.21
N GLY A 169 12.06 5.02 0.70
CA GLY A 169 12.13 3.95 1.69
C GLY A 169 10.85 3.85 2.54
N ALA A 170 10.36 4.99 3.01
CA ALA A 170 9.17 5.05 3.83
C ALA A 170 7.92 4.59 3.06
N TYR A 171 7.65 5.11 1.86
CA TYR A 171 6.43 4.73 1.15
C TYR A 171 6.50 3.33 0.54
N TYR A 172 7.67 2.90 0.06
CA TYR A 172 7.84 1.58 -0.52
C TYR A 172 7.60 0.48 0.52
N SER A 173 8.09 0.68 1.74
CA SER A 173 7.86 -0.26 2.84
C SER A 173 6.40 -0.30 3.34
N THR A 174 5.59 0.71 3.02
CA THR A 174 4.17 0.76 3.41
C THR A 174 3.20 0.38 2.31
N ALA A 175 3.66 0.24 1.06
CA ALA A 175 2.79 0.01 -0.10
C ALA A 175 1.89 -1.23 0.06
N ASP A 176 2.43 -2.31 0.60
CA ASP A 176 1.73 -3.58 0.78
C ASP A 176 1.23 -3.82 2.23
N MET A 177 1.43 -2.87 3.15
CA MET A 177 0.93 -3.00 4.53
C MET A 177 -0.59 -3.15 4.66
N PRO A 178 -1.43 -2.61 3.77
CA PRO A 178 -2.86 -2.87 3.81
C PRO A 178 -3.25 -4.34 3.57
N ILE A 179 -2.41 -5.14 2.90
CA ILE A 179 -2.70 -6.54 2.55
C ILE A 179 -2.96 -7.41 3.80
N PRO A 180 -2.04 -7.49 4.79
CA PRO A 180 -2.30 -8.27 6.00
C PRO A 180 -3.47 -7.74 6.84
N MET A 181 -3.80 -6.44 6.75
CA MET A 181 -4.96 -5.86 7.44
C MET A 181 -6.32 -6.35 6.88
N VAL A 182 -6.34 -6.96 5.69
CA VAL A 182 -7.55 -7.60 5.14
C VAL A 182 -8.01 -8.76 6.02
N ALA A 183 -7.09 -9.47 6.66
CA ALA A 183 -7.44 -10.53 7.61
C ALA A 183 -8.24 -9.99 8.80
N ASP A 184 -7.83 -8.85 9.37
CA ASP A 184 -8.56 -8.19 10.44
C ASP A 184 -9.99 -7.81 10.02
N CYS A 185 -10.15 -7.33 8.76
CA CYS A 185 -11.46 -7.02 8.21
C CYS A 185 -12.33 -8.28 8.00
N SER A 186 -11.72 -9.43 7.68
CA SER A 186 -12.40 -10.71 7.58
C SER A 186 -12.87 -11.21 8.94
N ASP A 187 -12.02 -11.11 9.96
CA ASP A 187 -12.39 -11.47 11.34
C ASP A 187 -13.51 -10.56 11.86
N TYR A 188 -13.48 -9.28 11.54
CA TYR A 188 -14.54 -8.34 11.86
C TYR A 188 -15.85 -8.71 11.13
N GLU A 189 -15.80 -9.15 9.87
CA GLU A 189 -17.00 -9.61 9.16
C GLU A 189 -17.62 -10.83 9.83
N THR A 190 -16.80 -11.80 10.23
CA THR A 190 -17.23 -12.97 10.99
C THR A 190 -17.85 -12.58 12.33
N TYR A 191 -17.23 -11.63 13.05
CA TYR A 191 -17.75 -11.09 14.30
C TYR A 191 -19.12 -10.43 14.11
N ARG A 192 -19.28 -9.63 13.04
CA ARG A 192 -20.47 -8.81 12.75
C ARG A 192 -21.63 -9.64 12.20
N SER A 193 -21.37 -10.49 11.20
CA SER A 193 -22.40 -11.18 10.41
C SER A 193 -22.47 -12.68 10.65
N GLY A 194 -21.49 -13.26 11.33
CA GLY A 194 -21.33 -14.70 11.46
C GLY A 194 -20.82 -15.40 10.20
N LYS A 195 -20.62 -14.67 9.08
CA LYS A 195 -20.13 -15.23 7.82
C LYS A 195 -18.61 -15.24 7.78
N TYR A 196 -18.01 -16.42 7.65
CA TYR A 196 -16.56 -16.57 7.46
C TYR A 196 -16.24 -16.60 5.96
N ILE A 197 -15.77 -15.48 5.42
CA ILE A 197 -15.60 -15.27 3.98
C ILE A 197 -14.24 -14.63 3.62
N PRO A 198 -13.12 -15.15 4.12
CA PRO A 198 -11.80 -14.53 3.92
C PRO A 198 -11.40 -14.45 2.45
N GLY A 199 -11.75 -15.46 1.65
CA GLY A 199 -11.46 -15.45 0.21
C GLY A 199 -12.15 -14.31 -0.53
N ILE A 200 -13.38 -13.97 -0.16
CA ILE A 200 -14.12 -12.85 -0.76
C ILE A 200 -13.48 -11.52 -0.37
N MET A 201 -13.11 -11.35 0.89
CA MET A 201 -12.43 -10.13 1.36
C MET A 201 -11.12 -9.89 0.63
N GLY A 202 -10.30 -10.94 0.47
CA GLY A 202 -9.06 -10.88 -0.32
C GLY A 202 -9.30 -10.55 -1.79
N THR A 203 -10.33 -11.17 -2.42
CA THR A 203 -10.69 -10.90 -3.82
C THR A 203 -11.13 -9.46 -4.03
N LEU A 204 -11.96 -8.92 -3.13
CA LEU A 204 -12.41 -7.53 -3.20
C LEU A 204 -11.25 -6.54 -3.10
N PHE A 205 -10.33 -6.78 -2.17
CA PHE A 205 -9.14 -5.96 -2.03
C PHE A 205 -8.25 -6.03 -3.28
N SER A 206 -8.01 -7.25 -3.79
CA SER A 206 -7.22 -7.46 -5.01
C SER A 206 -7.86 -6.83 -6.25
N LEU A 207 -9.19 -6.80 -6.35
CA LEU A 207 -9.89 -6.11 -7.44
C LEU A 207 -9.56 -4.62 -7.43
N VAL A 208 -9.62 -3.96 -6.26
CA VAL A 208 -9.26 -2.54 -6.14
C VAL A 208 -7.81 -2.30 -6.48
N ASP A 209 -6.90 -3.14 -6.01
CA ASP A 209 -5.47 -3.07 -6.32
C ASP A 209 -5.21 -3.12 -7.84
N LYS A 210 -5.86 -4.06 -8.54
CA LYS A 210 -5.73 -4.20 -10.00
C LYS A 210 -6.33 -3.02 -10.77
N LEU A 211 -7.51 -2.54 -10.35
CA LEU A 211 -8.14 -1.37 -10.96
C LEU A 211 -7.24 -0.13 -10.81
N VAL A 212 -6.71 0.12 -9.62
CA VAL A 212 -5.84 1.26 -9.36
C VAL A 212 -4.54 1.17 -10.17
N SER A 213 -3.93 -0.02 -10.23
CA SER A 213 -2.70 -0.23 -11.00
C SER A 213 -2.90 0.02 -12.50
N SER A 214 -4.04 -0.39 -13.07
CA SER A 214 -4.35 -0.13 -14.47
C SER A 214 -4.69 1.34 -14.74
N LEU A 215 -5.39 2.01 -13.81
CA LEU A 215 -5.69 3.43 -13.91
C LEU A 215 -4.44 4.32 -13.83
N ALA A 216 -3.41 3.90 -13.12
CA ALA A 216 -2.17 4.67 -13.00
C ALA A 216 -1.54 4.98 -14.37
N THR A 217 -1.45 3.99 -15.26
CA THR A 217 -0.93 4.19 -16.62
C THR A 217 -1.80 5.15 -17.44
N THR A 218 -3.12 5.04 -17.30
CA THR A 218 -4.08 5.95 -17.97
C THR A 218 -3.90 7.39 -17.48
N VAL A 219 -3.73 7.59 -16.18
CA VAL A 219 -3.46 8.92 -15.59
C VAL A 219 -2.17 9.51 -16.15
N VAL A 220 -1.11 8.71 -16.28
CA VAL A 220 0.15 9.15 -16.89
C VAL A 220 -0.06 9.56 -18.35
N ALA A 221 -0.76 8.73 -19.14
CA ALA A 221 -1.03 9.01 -20.55
C ALA A 221 -1.85 10.32 -20.73
N ILE A 222 -2.88 10.53 -19.92
CA ILE A 222 -3.67 11.77 -19.92
C ILE A 222 -2.79 12.97 -19.57
N ALA A 223 -1.96 12.88 -18.53
CA ALA A 223 -1.09 13.97 -18.13
C ALA A 223 -0.07 14.34 -19.23
N VAL A 224 0.48 13.36 -19.92
CA VAL A 224 1.42 13.52 -21.04
C VAL A 224 0.73 14.18 -22.24
N SER A 225 -0.53 13.85 -22.52
CA SER A 225 -1.27 14.45 -23.64
C SER A 225 -1.50 15.97 -23.50
N PHE A 226 -1.52 16.50 -22.25
CA PHE A 226 -1.66 17.94 -22.02
C PHE A 226 -0.46 18.78 -22.53
N ILE A 227 0.71 18.16 -22.70
CA ILE A 227 1.90 18.82 -23.25
C ILE A 227 2.10 18.54 -24.75
N GLY A 228 1.07 17.99 -25.40
CA GLY A 228 1.04 17.77 -26.86
C GLY A 228 1.83 16.55 -27.33
N LEU A 229 2.21 15.64 -26.46
CA LEU A 229 2.84 14.40 -26.83
C LEU A 229 1.77 13.34 -27.13
N SER A 230 1.90 12.67 -28.28
CA SER A 230 1.01 11.56 -28.71
C SER A 230 1.38 10.23 -28.09
N ASP A 231 2.65 10.07 -27.77
CA ASP A 231 3.22 8.84 -27.23
C ASP A 231 3.79 9.05 -25.84
N LEU A 232 3.87 7.97 -25.06
CA LEU A 232 4.51 8.01 -23.75
C LEU A 232 6.00 8.28 -23.91
N PRO A 233 6.55 9.27 -23.17
CA PRO A 233 7.95 9.63 -23.27
C PRO A 233 8.90 8.47 -22.94
N ALA A 234 9.91 8.28 -23.80
CA ALA A 234 11.06 7.43 -23.59
C ALA A 234 12.26 8.26 -23.09
N ALA A 235 13.36 7.60 -22.76
CA ALA A 235 14.56 8.25 -22.22
C ALA A 235 15.15 9.35 -23.16
N GLU A 236 15.05 9.13 -24.47
CA GLU A 236 15.59 9.99 -25.53
C GLU A 236 14.62 11.05 -26.03
N THR A 237 13.38 11.08 -25.49
CA THR A 237 12.37 12.07 -25.89
C THR A 237 12.86 13.47 -25.53
N PRO A 238 12.91 14.41 -26.48
CA PRO A 238 13.29 15.79 -26.18
C PRO A 238 12.39 16.44 -25.15
N TYR A 239 12.95 17.34 -24.34
CA TYR A 239 12.15 18.11 -23.40
C TYR A 239 11.07 18.94 -24.13
N ALA A 240 9.83 18.74 -23.75
CA ALA A 240 8.69 19.52 -24.22
C ALA A 240 8.30 20.60 -23.19
N LEU A 241 7.88 21.76 -23.67
CA LEU A 241 7.46 22.86 -22.79
C LEU A 241 6.32 22.40 -21.85
N GLY A 242 6.49 22.60 -20.56
CA GLY A 242 5.53 22.18 -19.54
C GLY A 242 5.75 20.77 -18.99
N MET A 243 6.68 20.00 -19.51
CA MET A 243 6.98 18.65 -19.05
C MET A 243 7.39 18.62 -17.57
N ASN A 244 8.10 19.64 -17.09
CA ASN A 244 8.42 19.80 -15.67
C ASN A 244 7.18 19.81 -14.78
N TRP A 245 6.11 20.47 -15.20
CA TRP A 245 4.84 20.48 -14.45
C TRP A 245 4.16 19.13 -14.47
N VAL A 246 4.19 18.42 -15.59
CA VAL A 246 3.67 17.04 -15.69
C VAL A 246 4.44 16.11 -14.73
N VAL A 247 5.76 16.21 -14.71
CA VAL A 247 6.59 15.44 -13.77
C VAL A 247 6.26 15.81 -12.31
N ILE A 248 6.17 17.08 -11.97
CA ILE A 248 5.81 17.53 -10.62
C ILE A 248 4.45 16.96 -10.20
N VAL A 249 3.47 17.01 -11.08
CA VAL A 249 2.12 16.48 -10.80
C VAL A 249 2.17 14.96 -10.60
N LEU A 250 2.81 14.23 -11.51
CA LEU A 250 2.83 12.77 -11.49
C LEU A 250 3.77 12.20 -10.41
N PHE A 251 4.94 12.79 -10.25
CA PHE A 251 5.96 12.26 -9.32
C PHE A 251 5.77 12.72 -7.87
N CYS A 252 5.17 13.91 -7.66
CA CYS A 252 4.96 14.47 -6.32
C CYS A 252 3.49 14.64 -5.96
N ILE A 253 2.72 15.43 -6.70
CA ILE A 253 1.39 15.88 -6.25
C ILE A 253 0.40 14.72 -6.14
N ILE A 254 0.29 13.88 -7.17
CA ILE A 254 -0.65 12.75 -7.14
C ILE A 254 -0.30 11.74 -6.04
N PRO A 255 0.98 11.28 -5.89
CA PRO A 255 1.36 10.46 -4.75
C PRO A 255 1.06 11.10 -3.39
N MET A 256 1.33 12.39 -3.21
CA MET A 256 1.05 13.09 -1.95
C MET A 256 -0.46 13.14 -1.66
N LEU A 257 -1.30 13.43 -2.65
CA LEU A 257 -2.77 13.39 -2.51
C LEU A 257 -3.28 11.98 -2.18
N ALA A 258 -2.70 10.96 -2.80
CA ALA A 258 -3.03 9.56 -2.51
C ALA A 258 -2.65 9.17 -1.08
N TRP A 259 -1.51 9.61 -0.56
CA TRP A 259 -1.13 9.41 0.85
C TRP A 259 -2.01 10.21 1.81
N ILE A 260 -2.41 11.42 1.47
CA ILE A 260 -3.38 12.19 2.25
C ILE A 260 -4.72 11.44 2.33
N ALA A 261 -5.21 10.90 1.22
CA ALA A 261 -6.42 10.07 1.20
C ALA A 261 -6.26 8.82 2.07
N THR A 262 -5.09 8.16 2.04
CA THR A 262 -4.75 7.04 2.93
C THR A 262 -4.85 7.46 4.41
N LEU A 263 -4.23 8.57 4.79
CA LEU A 263 -4.26 9.06 6.18
C LEU A 263 -5.68 9.42 6.64
N ILE A 264 -6.49 10.05 5.77
CA ILE A 264 -7.89 10.35 6.05
C ILE A 264 -8.70 9.06 6.24
N ALA A 265 -8.51 8.08 5.36
CA ALA A 265 -9.16 6.79 5.46
C ALA A 265 -8.80 6.07 6.77
N MET A 266 -7.52 6.07 7.15
CA MET A 266 -7.05 5.41 8.37
C MET A 266 -7.58 6.06 9.65
N LYS A 267 -7.93 7.35 9.67
CA LYS A 267 -8.61 7.96 10.83
C LYS A 267 -9.93 7.24 11.17
N GLY A 268 -10.64 6.76 10.16
CA GLY A 268 -11.89 6.03 10.35
C GLY A 268 -11.74 4.50 10.46
N TYR A 269 -10.53 3.97 10.41
CA TYR A 269 -10.25 2.55 10.58
C TYR A 269 -10.21 2.21 12.08
N THR A 270 -11.14 1.35 12.53
CA THR A 270 -11.39 1.08 13.96
C THR A 270 -10.78 -0.22 14.46
N LEU A 271 -10.25 -1.07 13.57
CA LEU A 271 -9.66 -2.36 13.95
C LEU A 271 -8.25 -2.15 14.48
N THR A 272 -8.16 -1.78 15.74
CA THR A 272 -6.91 -1.58 16.48
C THR A 272 -6.77 -2.64 17.57
N GLY A 273 -5.60 -2.73 18.22
CA GLY A 273 -5.27 -3.79 19.16
C GLY A 273 -6.38 -4.18 20.15
N PRO A 274 -6.98 -3.24 20.95
CA PRO A 274 -8.04 -3.59 21.89
C PRO A 274 -9.30 -4.16 21.19
N LYS A 275 -9.71 -3.55 20.07
CA LYS A 275 -10.89 -4.02 19.32
C LYS A 275 -10.65 -5.36 18.64
N MET A 276 -9.45 -5.59 18.13
CA MET A 276 -9.09 -6.88 17.53
C MET A 276 -9.02 -7.99 18.58
N LYS A 277 -8.54 -7.72 19.79
CA LYS A 277 -8.59 -8.68 20.89
C LYS A 277 -10.03 -9.11 21.23
N GLU A 278 -10.95 -8.15 21.31
CA GLU A 278 -12.36 -8.43 21.49
C GLU A 278 -12.92 -9.33 20.39
N ILE A 279 -12.67 -8.97 19.11
CA ILE A 279 -13.15 -9.70 17.94
C ILE A 279 -12.62 -11.15 17.95
N GLN A 280 -11.33 -11.31 18.20
CA GLN A 280 -10.67 -12.61 18.22
C GLN A 280 -11.19 -13.49 19.35
N ALA A 281 -11.35 -12.94 20.57
CA ALA A 281 -11.90 -13.65 21.72
C ALA A 281 -13.33 -14.13 21.46
N VAL A 282 -14.18 -13.26 20.93
CA VAL A 282 -15.58 -13.61 20.61
C VAL A 282 -15.63 -14.66 19.50
N ASN A 283 -14.84 -14.52 18.43
CA ASN A 283 -14.80 -15.48 17.33
C ASN A 283 -14.26 -16.84 17.80
N ALA A 284 -13.27 -16.86 18.69
CA ALA A 284 -12.73 -18.11 19.27
C ALA A 284 -13.79 -18.84 20.10
N ALA A 285 -14.52 -18.14 20.97
CA ALA A 285 -15.59 -18.71 21.76
C ALA A 285 -16.74 -19.24 20.87
N ARG A 286 -17.12 -18.53 19.82
CA ARG A 286 -18.11 -18.98 18.84
C ARG A 286 -17.63 -20.24 18.11
N LYS A 287 -16.36 -20.28 17.71
CA LYS A 287 -15.78 -21.46 17.06
C LYS A 287 -15.82 -22.68 17.98
N ALA A 288 -15.52 -22.54 19.26
CA ALA A 288 -15.63 -23.61 20.23
C ALA A 288 -17.06 -24.10 20.39
N ALA A 289 -18.04 -23.19 20.52
CA ALA A 289 -19.45 -23.53 20.61
C ALA A 289 -19.97 -24.29 19.37
N ILE A 290 -19.48 -23.96 18.18
CA ILE A 290 -19.83 -24.68 16.95
C ILE A 290 -19.20 -26.07 16.94
N ALA A 291 -17.97 -26.21 17.43
CA ALA A 291 -17.34 -27.51 17.59
C ALA A 291 -18.12 -28.41 18.57
N ASP A 292 -18.78 -27.81 19.58
CA ASP A 292 -19.67 -28.49 20.51
C ASP A 292 -21.09 -28.75 19.96
N GLY A 293 -21.28 -28.60 18.65
CA GLY A 293 -22.55 -28.92 17.96
C GLY A 293 -23.62 -27.81 17.93
N LYS A 294 -23.28 -26.58 18.33
CA LYS A 294 -24.19 -25.43 18.23
C LYS A 294 -24.16 -24.82 16.83
N THR A 295 -25.32 -24.24 16.42
CA THR A 295 -25.36 -23.47 15.18
C THR A 295 -24.67 -22.12 15.34
N MET A 296 -24.24 -21.50 14.22
CA MET A 296 -23.66 -20.14 14.24
C MET A 296 -24.61 -19.12 14.87
N GLU A 297 -25.91 -19.23 14.60
CA GLU A 297 -26.92 -18.33 15.17
C GLU A 297 -27.01 -18.45 16.70
N GLN A 298 -26.96 -19.67 17.22
CA GLN A 298 -26.92 -19.91 18.66
C GLN A 298 -25.63 -19.37 19.29
N ALA A 299 -24.48 -19.62 18.67
CA ALA A 299 -23.19 -19.12 19.14
C ALA A 299 -23.13 -17.58 19.15
N MET A 300 -23.71 -16.91 18.13
CA MET A 300 -23.80 -15.45 18.09
C MET A 300 -24.70 -14.88 19.19
N LYS A 301 -25.81 -15.53 19.52
CA LYS A 301 -26.67 -15.13 20.65
C LYS A 301 -25.97 -15.31 22.01
N MET A 302 -25.15 -16.35 22.15
CA MET A 302 -24.39 -16.62 23.39
C MET A 302 -23.26 -15.62 23.59
N TYR A 303 -22.44 -15.40 22.57
CA TYR A 303 -21.22 -14.61 22.63
C TYR A 303 -21.35 -13.36 21.75
N GLN A 304 -22.04 -12.32 22.26
CA GLN A 304 -22.25 -11.05 21.56
C GLN A 304 -21.10 -10.08 21.78
N THR A 305 -20.58 -10.04 23.00
CA THR A 305 -19.53 -9.13 23.46
C THR A 305 -18.50 -9.88 24.28
N ILE A 306 -17.34 -9.28 24.50
CA ILE A 306 -16.24 -9.86 25.26
C ILE A 306 -16.65 -10.22 26.69
N ASP A 307 -17.62 -9.51 27.29
CA ASP A 307 -18.07 -9.76 28.66
C ASP A 307 -18.69 -11.14 28.83
N ARG A 308 -19.32 -11.66 27.75
CA ARG A 308 -19.97 -12.98 27.72
C ARG A 308 -19.04 -14.12 27.32
N VAL A 309 -17.80 -13.81 27.02
CA VAL A 309 -16.79 -14.80 26.59
C VAL A 309 -16.13 -15.40 27.81
N PRO A 310 -15.93 -16.76 27.87
CA PRO A 310 -15.18 -17.41 28.92
C PRO A 310 -13.76 -16.85 29.06
N ALA A 311 -13.22 -16.88 30.28
CA ALA A 311 -11.90 -16.28 30.60
C ALA A 311 -10.75 -16.88 29.76
N GLU A 312 -10.86 -18.16 29.41
CA GLU A 312 -9.87 -18.89 28.59
C GLU A 312 -9.64 -18.30 27.19
N PHE A 313 -10.63 -17.58 26.64
CA PHE A 313 -10.53 -16.92 25.32
C PHE A 313 -10.17 -15.44 25.41
N LYS A 314 -10.00 -14.87 26.62
CA LYS A 314 -9.76 -13.41 26.82
C LYS A 314 -8.26 -13.06 26.88
N SER A 315 -7.35 -13.95 26.49
CA SER A 315 -5.89 -13.77 26.54
C SER A 315 -5.32 -12.73 25.57
#